data_2801037b4322fe404dc3ba26c4ccb711
#
_entry.id   2801037b4322fe404dc3ba26c4ccb711
#
_cell.length_a   1.000
_cell.length_b   1.000
_cell.length_c   1.000
_cell.angle_alpha   90.00
_cell.angle_beta   90.00
_cell.angle_gamma   90.00
#
_symmetry.space_group_name_H-M   'P 1'
#
loop_
_entity.id
_entity.type
_entity.pdbx_description
1 polymer ?
#
loop_
_entity_poly.entity_id
_entity_poly.type
_entity_poly.pdbx_seq_one_letter_code
_entity_poly.pdbx_strand_id
1 'polypeptide(L)'
;MKISIDRENLLSALQAVANVVERRQSLPVLSNILLTAEGAELALTATDMEVESVARVEATIARPGTLTVPGRKLLDICRSLPPQSALVLEEKDGKLKLQSGRSRFTLSTLPASDFPTLASVDESFSVALEPGVLQGLISSTQFAMAHQDVRYYLNGLLLEVGAKSLKAVATDGHRLAMAEAPIPGGAGEEVRQLIIPRKGVAEMLRLASQSGEAVTLSGSANQIRVLAGKQALTVKLVDGKFPDYERVIPRNGDKLILSNREQTKAALQRTSILSNEKFRGVRLNFSKGALKASTHNPEQEEAEEDIEIEYQGEPLEIGFNVSYLLDVLNVLGSEKVQISLSDPNSSCLIQAAGEERAKYVVMPMRL
;
A
#
# COMPACT_ATOMS: atom_id res chain seq x y z
N MET A 1 13.48 1.96 33.98
CA MET A 1 12.53 0.97 33.46
C MET A 1 12.99 -0.43 33.81
N LYS A 2 12.08 -1.36 34.23
CA LYS A 2 12.36 -2.79 34.34
C LYS A 2 11.09 -3.59 34.03
N ILE A 3 11.17 -4.52 33.04
CA ILE A 3 10.04 -5.29 32.58
C ILE A 3 10.42 -6.75 32.33
N SER A 4 9.44 -7.64 32.41
CA SER A 4 9.52 -9.02 31.94
C SER A 4 8.47 -9.25 30.88
N ILE A 5 8.84 -9.87 29.77
CA ILE A 5 7.98 -10.07 28.61
C ILE A 5 8.38 -11.36 27.88
N ASP A 6 7.42 -12.04 27.26
CA ASP A 6 7.68 -13.16 26.40
C ASP A 6 8.29 -12.70 25.06
N ARG A 7 9.23 -13.50 24.54
CA ARG A 7 9.91 -13.21 23.28
C ARG A 7 8.92 -12.98 22.13
N GLU A 8 7.90 -13.79 22.03
CA GLU A 8 6.90 -13.73 20.95
C GLU A 8 6.13 -12.41 20.98
N ASN A 9 5.72 -11.95 22.15
CA ASN A 9 5.02 -10.68 22.33
C ASN A 9 5.92 -9.51 21.92
N LEU A 10 7.17 -9.49 22.41
CA LEU A 10 8.11 -8.44 22.03
C LEU A 10 8.47 -8.48 20.55
N LEU A 11 8.69 -9.68 19.99
CA LEU A 11 9.02 -9.85 18.58
C LEU A 11 7.90 -9.39 17.65
N SER A 12 6.66 -9.76 17.96
CA SER A 12 5.47 -9.31 17.20
C SER A 12 5.37 -7.80 17.19
N ALA A 13 5.49 -7.13 18.35
CA ALA A 13 5.45 -5.69 18.45
C ALA A 13 6.61 -5.01 17.72
N LEU A 14 7.84 -5.54 17.82
CA LEU A 14 9.00 -5.04 17.08
C LEU A 14 8.81 -5.15 15.57
N GLN A 15 8.28 -6.27 15.08
CA GLN A 15 7.99 -6.47 13.66
C GLN A 15 6.93 -5.50 13.16
N ALA A 16 5.94 -5.15 14.00
CA ALA A 16 4.89 -4.21 13.66
C ALA A 16 5.43 -2.80 13.39
N VAL A 17 6.47 -2.36 14.11
CA VAL A 17 6.97 -0.97 14.03
C VAL A 17 8.29 -0.83 13.27
N ALA A 18 9.07 -1.91 13.11
CA ALA A 18 10.45 -1.84 12.62
C ALA A 18 10.60 -1.33 11.17
N ASN A 19 9.55 -1.47 10.32
CA ASN A 19 9.60 -1.03 8.93
C ASN A 19 9.61 0.50 8.79
N VAL A 20 9.08 1.22 9.79
CA VAL A 20 9.11 2.68 9.82
C VAL A 20 10.53 3.19 10.10
N VAL A 21 11.35 2.39 10.83
CA VAL A 21 12.74 2.73 11.15
C VAL A 21 13.62 2.69 9.90
N GLU A 22 14.16 3.82 9.47
CA GLU A 22 15.06 3.92 8.33
C GLU A 22 16.53 3.63 8.71
N ARG A 23 17.33 3.20 7.72
CA ARG A 23 18.74 2.86 7.94
C ARG A 23 19.65 4.07 8.03
N ARG A 24 19.31 5.15 7.30
CA ARG A 24 20.12 6.38 7.21
C ARG A 24 19.20 7.56 7.50
N GLN A 25 19.34 8.11 8.68
CA GLN A 25 18.60 9.28 9.14
C GLN A 25 19.57 10.41 9.49
N SER A 26 19.18 11.64 9.25
CA SER A 26 19.88 12.83 9.71
C SER A 26 19.86 12.95 11.24
N LEU A 27 18.80 12.43 11.87
CA LEU A 27 18.63 12.39 13.32
C LEU A 27 18.85 10.96 13.84
N PRO A 28 19.92 10.68 14.61
CA PRO A 28 20.23 9.33 15.08
C PRO A 28 19.11 8.66 15.87
N VAL A 29 18.28 9.43 16.59
CA VAL A 29 17.18 8.92 17.41
C VAL A 29 16.08 8.25 16.55
N LEU A 30 15.92 8.62 15.28
CA LEU A 30 14.96 8.00 14.35
C LEU A 30 15.34 6.57 13.93
N SER A 31 16.57 6.14 14.19
CA SER A 31 16.97 4.74 14.06
C SER A 31 16.63 3.90 15.30
N ASN A 32 16.17 4.54 16.36
CA ASN A 32 15.72 3.90 17.59
C ASN A 32 14.21 3.68 17.59
N ILE A 33 13.77 2.79 18.46
CA ILE A 33 12.37 2.61 18.86
C ILE A 33 12.23 3.14 20.28
N LEU A 34 11.19 3.94 20.51
CA LEU A 34 10.80 4.37 21.84
C LEU A 34 10.04 3.25 22.54
N LEU A 35 10.48 2.85 23.69
CA LEU A 35 9.83 1.90 24.59
C LEU A 35 9.23 2.67 25.76
N THR A 36 7.92 2.51 25.96
CA THR A 36 7.19 3.11 27.10
C THR A 36 6.51 1.98 27.87
N ALA A 37 6.96 1.78 29.12
CA ALA A 37 6.43 0.77 30.01
C ALA A 37 5.57 1.44 31.08
N GLU A 38 4.24 1.17 31.04
CA GLU A 38 3.27 1.75 31.96
C GLU A 38 2.11 0.78 32.23
N GLY A 39 1.64 0.74 33.49
CA GLY A 39 0.55 -0.17 33.88
C GLY A 39 0.94 -1.64 33.70
N ALA A 40 0.31 -2.34 32.77
CA ALA A 40 0.59 -3.71 32.38
C ALA A 40 0.98 -3.85 30.91
N GLU A 41 1.31 -2.73 30.22
CA GLU A 41 1.61 -2.72 28.80
C GLU A 41 2.96 -2.09 28.50
N LEU A 42 3.63 -2.64 27.50
CA LEU A 42 4.76 -2.06 26.81
C LEU A 42 4.30 -1.51 25.46
N ALA A 43 4.43 -0.20 25.26
CA ALA A 43 4.25 0.45 23.97
C ALA A 43 5.60 0.59 23.26
N LEU A 44 5.64 0.21 21.98
CA LEU A 44 6.77 0.43 21.07
C LEU A 44 6.35 1.45 20.04
N THR A 45 7.11 2.54 19.89
CA THR A 45 6.85 3.58 18.89
C THR A 45 8.06 3.75 17.98
N ALA A 46 7.82 3.74 16.67
CA ALA A 46 8.81 4.10 15.66
C ALA A 46 8.25 5.19 14.75
N THR A 47 9.10 6.13 14.35
CA THR A 47 8.71 7.22 13.44
C THR A 47 9.89 7.65 12.57
N ASP A 48 9.55 8.18 11.37
CA ASP A 48 10.46 8.93 10.51
C ASP A 48 10.02 10.39 10.35
N MET A 49 9.09 10.85 11.21
CA MET A 49 8.44 12.16 11.23
C MET A 49 7.33 12.37 10.16
N GLU A 50 7.17 11.43 9.22
CA GLU A 50 6.05 11.40 8.26
C GLU A 50 5.07 10.28 8.60
N VAL A 51 5.62 9.15 9.04
CA VAL A 51 4.87 7.97 9.47
C VAL A 51 5.26 7.63 10.89
N GLU A 52 4.28 7.34 11.73
CA GLU A 52 4.46 6.84 13.09
C GLU A 52 3.68 5.54 13.26
N SER A 53 4.35 4.52 13.75
CA SER A 53 3.76 3.22 14.09
C SER A 53 3.91 2.94 15.57
N VAL A 54 2.81 2.57 16.21
CA VAL A 54 2.74 2.20 17.62
C VAL A 54 2.18 0.80 17.75
N ALA A 55 2.86 -0.05 18.50
CA ALA A 55 2.35 -1.37 18.88
C ALA A 55 2.36 -1.51 20.40
N ARG A 56 1.27 -2.02 20.98
CA ARG A 56 1.14 -2.28 22.40
C ARG A 56 1.06 -3.77 22.67
N VAL A 57 1.77 -4.22 23.69
CA VAL A 57 1.78 -5.62 24.11
C VAL A 57 1.78 -5.72 25.64
N GLU A 58 1.24 -6.81 26.14
CA GLU A 58 1.23 -7.09 27.56
C GLU A 58 2.65 -7.41 28.06
N ALA A 59 3.00 -6.85 29.21
CA ALA A 59 4.26 -7.08 29.88
C ALA A 59 4.11 -6.95 31.40
N THR A 60 4.91 -7.68 32.15
CA THR A 60 4.99 -7.50 33.60
C THR A 60 5.95 -6.37 33.90
N ILE A 61 5.44 -5.26 34.41
CA ILE A 61 6.20 -4.04 34.67
C ILE A 61 6.57 -3.97 36.16
N ALA A 62 7.84 -4.23 36.46
CA ALA A 62 8.37 -4.10 37.81
C ALA A 62 8.75 -2.64 38.14
N ARG A 63 9.16 -1.85 37.12
CA ARG A 63 9.48 -0.42 37.24
C ARG A 63 9.08 0.26 35.93
N PRO A 64 8.11 1.18 35.95
CA PRO A 64 7.73 1.94 34.76
C PRO A 64 8.87 2.83 34.28
N GLY A 65 8.75 3.33 33.05
CA GLY A 65 9.71 4.25 32.47
C GLY A 65 9.72 4.22 30.96
N THR A 66 10.51 5.15 30.40
CA THR A 66 10.58 5.37 28.96
C THR A 66 12.04 5.48 28.54
N LEU A 67 12.40 4.85 27.43
CA LEU A 67 13.76 4.93 26.86
C LEU A 67 13.71 4.62 25.36
N THR A 68 14.77 4.98 24.63
CA THR A 68 14.92 4.61 23.22
C THR A 68 16.04 3.58 23.05
N VAL A 69 15.87 2.68 22.06
CA VAL A 69 16.86 1.65 21.75
C VAL A 69 17.01 1.47 20.24
N PRO A 70 18.19 1.07 19.74
CA PRO A 70 18.38 0.77 18.31
C PRO A 70 17.42 -0.32 17.87
N GLY A 71 16.39 0.06 17.08
CA GLY A 71 15.26 -0.80 16.75
C GLY A 71 15.65 -2.09 16.04
N ARG A 72 16.53 -2.00 15.04
CA ARG A 72 16.98 -3.17 14.28
C ARG A 72 17.80 -4.14 15.12
N LYS A 73 18.71 -3.63 15.96
CA LYS A 73 19.51 -4.47 16.84
C LYS A 73 18.63 -5.22 17.84
N LEU A 74 17.64 -4.55 18.42
CA LEU A 74 16.71 -5.21 19.34
C LEU A 74 15.88 -6.27 18.61
N LEU A 75 15.38 -5.99 17.39
CA LEU A 75 14.67 -6.94 16.56
C LEU A 75 15.53 -8.18 16.21
N ASP A 76 16.79 -7.97 15.80
CA ASP A 76 17.70 -9.07 15.43
C ASP A 76 18.05 -9.94 16.66
N ILE A 77 18.23 -9.33 17.83
CA ILE A 77 18.41 -10.08 19.09
C ILE A 77 17.16 -10.93 19.36
N CYS A 78 15.97 -10.35 19.33
CA CYS A 78 14.73 -11.09 19.58
C CYS A 78 14.53 -12.25 18.58
N ARG A 79 14.88 -12.06 17.31
CA ARG A 79 14.81 -13.11 16.28
C ARG A 79 15.77 -14.26 16.55
N SER A 80 16.97 -13.97 17.08
CA SER A 80 18.01 -14.96 17.33
C SER A 80 17.79 -15.79 18.59
N LEU A 81 16.94 -15.34 19.52
CA LEU A 81 16.66 -16.05 20.76
C LEU A 81 15.74 -17.26 20.52
N PRO A 82 15.86 -18.33 21.34
CA PRO A 82 14.99 -19.50 21.23
C PRO A 82 13.50 -19.13 21.37
N PRO A 83 12.60 -19.84 20.67
CA PRO A 83 11.16 -19.69 20.88
C PRO A 83 10.76 -19.89 22.35
N GLN A 84 9.66 -19.24 22.75
CA GLN A 84 9.09 -19.31 24.10
C GLN A 84 10.07 -18.87 25.23
N SER A 85 11.05 -18.04 24.89
CA SER A 85 11.97 -17.47 25.88
C SER A 85 11.32 -16.32 26.64
N ALA A 86 11.51 -16.28 27.95
CA ALA A 86 11.25 -15.11 28.77
C ALA A 86 12.41 -14.12 28.69
N LEU A 87 12.07 -12.84 28.54
CA LEU A 87 13.00 -11.74 28.44
C LEU A 87 12.85 -10.81 29.64
N VAL A 88 13.97 -10.37 30.21
CA VAL A 88 14.01 -9.29 31.18
C VAL A 88 14.77 -8.12 30.56
N LEU A 89 14.11 -6.95 30.47
CA LEU A 89 14.69 -5.72 30.00
C LEU A 89 14.82 -4.77 31.19
N GLU A 90 16.02 -4.29 31.42
CA GLU A 90 16.30 -3.36 32.53
C GLU A 90 17.19 -2.20 32.05
N GLU A 91 16.72 -0.99 32.24
CA GLU A 91 17.51 0.21 32.03
C GLU A 91 18.40 0.43 33.26
N LYS A 92 19.71 0.50 33.03
CA LYS A 92 20.72 0.78 34.04
C LYS A 92 21.88 1.54 33.43
N ASP A 93 22.28 2.65 34.09
CA ASP A 93 23.42 3.48 33.69
C ASP A 93 23.33 3.99 32.23
N GLY A 94 22.13 4.40 31.77
CA GLY A 94 21.89 4.88 30.41
C GLY A 94 22.03 3.81 29.32
N LYS A 95 21.89 2.53 29.68
CA LYS A 95 21.92 1.39 28.75
C LYS A 95 20.76 0.45 29.02
N LEU A 96 20.23 -0.16 27.97
CA LEU A 96 19.28 -1.25 28.10
C LEU A 96 20.04 -2.57 28.23
N LYS A 97 19.84 -3.28 29.33
CA LYS A 97 20.26 -4.64 29.55
C LYS A 97 19.11 -5.57 29.22
N LEU A 98 19.34 -6.52 28.31
CA LEU A 98 18.40 -7.56 27.94
C LEU A 98 18.99 -8.92 28.37
N GLN A 99 18.23 -9.68 29.11
CA GLN A 99 18.60 -11.03 29.56
C GLN A 99 17.51 -12.02 29.14
N SER A 100 17.98 -13.16 28.61
CA SER A 100 17.14 -14.35 28.32
C SER A 100 17.95 -15.60 28.67
N GLY A 101 17.55 -16.31 29.72
CA GLY A 101 18.32 -17.44 30.23
C GLY A 101 19.78 -17.09 30.54
N ARG A 102 20.74 -17.70 29.81
CA ARG A 102 22.17 -17.41 29.92
C ARG A 102 22.66 -16.29 29.00
N SER A 103 21.83 -15.85 28.04
CA SER A 103 22.18 -14.80 27.08
C SER A 103 22.01 -13.42 27.72
N ARG A 104 22.98 -12.54 27.52
CA ARG A 104 22.96 -11.16 28.03
C ARG A 104 23.42 -10.22 26.94
N PHE A 105 22.64 -9.17 26.72
CA PHE A 105 22.94 -8.10 25.74
C PHE A 105 22.88 -6.75 26.44
N THR A 106 23.69 -5.81 25.96
CA THR A 106 23.68 -4.44 26.44
C THR A 106 23.61 -3.53 25.22
N LEU A 107 22.54 -2.73 25.12
CA LEU A 107 22.30 -1.79 24.05
C LEU A 107 22.45 -0.35 24.57
N SER A 108 23.06 0.51 23.76
CA SER A 108 23.08 1.96 24.03
C SER A 108 21.68 2.53 23.86
N THR A 109 21.34 3.52 24.70
CA THR A 109 20.08 4.25 24.62
C THR A 109 20.34 5.71 24.26
N LEU A 110 19.32 6.37 23.78
CA LEU A 110 19.28 7.84 23.69
C LEU A 110 18.13 8.35 24.57
N PRO A 111 18.18 9.62 25.03
CA PRO A 111 17.12 10.18 25.85
C PRO A 111 15.77 10.09 25.14
N ALA A 112 14.74 9.67 25.86
CA ALA A 112 13.37 9.59 25.32
C ALA A 112 12.82 10.99 24.97
N SER A 113 13.32 12.05 25.64
CA SER A 113 12.99 13.45 25.34
C SER A 113 13.37 13.89 23.93
N ASP A 114 14.37 13.24 23.34
CA ASP A 114 14.86 13.57 22.00
C ASP A 114 14.07 12.87 20.89
N PHE A 115 13.20 11.92 21.28
CA PHE A 115 12.40 11.14 20.32
C PHE A 115 11.19 11.96 19.88
N PRO A 116 11.08 12.31 18.58
CA PRO A 116 9.95 13.06 18.08
C PRO A 116 8.71 12.17 18.01
N THR A 117 7.56 12.71 18.39
CA THR A 117 6.25 12.08 18.20
C THR A 117 5.42 12.92 17.27
N LEU A 118 4.57 12.29 16.48
CA LEU A 118 3.57 13.04 15.72
C LEU A 118 2.53 13.61 16.70
N ALA A 119 2.01 14.80 16.37
CA ALA A 119 0.93 15.39 17.13
C ALA A 119 -0.28 14.46 17.17
N SER A 120 -1.06 14.51 18.25
CA SER A 120 -2.33 13.78 18.30
C SER A 120 -3.21 14.17 17.11
N VAL A 121 -3.82 13.15 16.47
CA VAL A 121 -4.76 13.40 15.38
C VAL A 121 -6.02 14.03 15.96
N ASP A 122 -6.31 15.26 15.53
CA ASP A 122 -7.60 15.89 15.81
C ASP A 122 -8.63 15.31 14.83
N GLU A 123 -9.38 14.30 15.30
CA GLU A 123 -10.22 13.48 14.45
C GLU A 123 -11.44 14.25 13.94
N SER A 124 -11.40 14.68 12.68
CA SER A 124 -12.55 15.29 11.98
C SER A 124 -13.52 14.27 11.39
N PHE A 125 -13.08 13.01 11.27
CA PHE A 125 -13.90 11.86 10.90
C PHE A 125 -13.34 10.59 11.53
N SER A 126 -14.22 9.58 11.68
CA SER A 126 -13.85 8.24 12.10
C SER A 126 -14.81 7.24 11.48
N VAL A 127 -14.28 6.18 10.88
CA VAL A 127 -15.07 5.12 10.23
C VAL A 127 -14.48 3.76 10.53
N ALA A 128 -15.35 2.82 10.90
CA ALA A 128 -14.98 1.41 11.03
C ALA A 128 -15.12 0.73 9.67
N LEU A 129 -14.10 0.01 9.26
CA LEU A 129 -14.05 -0.76 8.02
C LEU A 129 -14.03 -2.25 8.35
N GLU A 130 -14.85 -3.01 7.64
CA GLU A 130 -14.84 -4.46 7.72
C GLU A 130 -13.46 -5.05 7.34
N PRO A 131 -13.12 -6.25 7.86
CA PRO A 131 -11.87 -6.91 7.51
C PRO A 131 -11.67 -7.01 6.01
N GLY A 132 -10.46 -6.69 5.55
CA GLY A 132 -10.07 -6.78 4.14
C GLY A 132 -10.49 -5.59 3.26
N VAL A 133 -11.39 -4.70 3.69
CA VAL A 133 -11.84 -3.56 2.86
C VAL A 133 -10.69 -2.63 2.52
N LEU A 134 -9.96 -2.14 3.52
CA LEU A 134 -8.82 -1.25 3.30
C LEU A 134 -7.70 -1.94 2.51
N GLN A 135 -7.42 -3.21 2.81
CA GLN A 135 -6.46 -4.02 2.08
C GLN A 135 -6.85 -4.15 0.61
N GLY A 136 -8.11 -4.47 0.31
CA GLY A 136 -8.61 -4.63 -1.05
C GLY A 136 -8.50 -3.34 -1.86
N LEU A 137 -8.91 -2.20 -1.29
CA LEU A 137 -8.81 -0.88 -1.94
C LEU A 137 -7.37 -0.52 -2.30
N ILE A 138 -6.44 -0.66 -1.35
CA ILE A 138 -5.03 -0.33 -1.57
C ILE A 138 -4.40 -1.30 -2.58
N SER A 139 -4.61 -2.61 -2.41
CA SER A 139 -4.03 -3.62 -3.30
C SER A 139 -4.48 -3.47 -4.75
N SER A 140 -5.73 -3.05 -4.96
CA SER A 140 -6.29 -2.84 -6.30
C SER A 140 -5.78 -1.57 -6.99
N THR A 141 -5.16 -0.62 -6.26
CA THR A 141 -4.90 0.71 -6.82
C THR A 141 -3.46 1.19 -6.71
N GLN A 142 -2.71 0.77 -5.68
CA GLN A 142 -1.38 1.31 -5.37
C GLN A 142 -0.36 1.18 -6.51
N PHE A 143 -0.50 0.18 -7.39
CA PHE A 143 0.43 -0.06 -8.50
C PHE A 143 0.44 1.10 -9.52
N ALA A 144 -0.64 1.89 -9.58
CA ALA A 144 -0.77 3.02 -10.50
C ALA A 144 -0.21 4.34 -9.93
N MET A 145 0.25 4.38 -8.68
CA MET A 145 0.93 5.57 -8.14
C MET A 145 2.18 5.91 -8.96
N ALA A 146 2.45 7.19 -9.21
CA ALA A 146 3.70 7.65 -9.79
C ALA A 146 4.90 7.37 -8.88
N HIS A 147 6.09 7.28 -9.46
CA HIS A 147 7.34 7.12 -8.73
C HIS A 147 8.29 8.27 -9.07
N GLN A 148 8.62 9.11 -8.07
CA GLN A 148 9.51 10.27 -8.21
C GLN A 148 9.06 11.26 -9.29
N ASP A 149 7.75 11.45 -9.47
CA ASP A 149 7.20 12.47 -10.36
C ASP A 149 7.32 13.85 -9.71
N VAL A 150 7.58 14.88 -10.52
CA VAL A 150 7.63 16.28 -10.05
C VAL A 150 6.28 16.76 -9.54
N ARG A 151 5.19 16.18 -10.02
CA ARG A 151 3.84 16.32 -9.49
C ARG A 151 3.70 15.43 -8.25
N TYR A 152 4.30 15.88 -7.14
CA TYR A 152 4.46 15.08 -5.92
C TYR A 152 3.15 14.46 -5.37
N TYR A 153 2.00 15.08 -5.63
CA TYR A 153 0.69 14.54 -5.26
C TYR A 153 0.32 13.24 -6.01
N LEU A 154 0.96 12.94 -7.15
CA LEU A 154 0.80 11.66 -7.85
C LEU A 154 1.66 10.53 -7.27
N ASN A 155 2.69 10.86 -6.49
CA ASN A 155 3.51 9.85 -5.81
C ASN A 155 2.79 9.19 -4.61
N GLY A 156 1.55 9.58 -4.35
CA GLY A 156 0.69 9.07 -3.31
C GLY A 156 -0.60 8.44 -3.85
N LEU A 157 -1.39 7.91 -2.93
CA LEU A 157 -2.73 7.38 -3.15
C LEU A 157 -3.76 8.41 -2.66
N LEU A 158 -4.70 8.78 -3.51
CA LEU A 158 -5.89 9.50 -3.06
C LEU A 158 -6.83 8.52 -2.35
N LEU A 159 -7.20 8.83 -1.11
CA LEU A 159 -8.29 8.21 -0.40
C LEU A 159 -9.43 9.24 -0.27
N GLU A 160 -10.56 8.95 -0.90
CA GLU A 160 -11.74 9.81 -0.85
C GLU A 160 -12.76 9.18 0.11
N VAL A 161 -13.00 9.87 1.22
CA VAL A 161 -13.91 9.43 2.27
C VAL A 161 -15.24 10.16 2.07
N GLY A 162 -16.22 9.47 1.53
CA GLY A 162 -17.56 9.99 1.29
C GLY A 162 -18.56 9.57 2.36
N ALA A 163 -19.80 10.02 2.21
CA ALA A 163 -20.89 9.72 3.16
C ALA A 163 -21.20 8.23 3.28
N LYS A 164 -21.09 7.46 2.19
CA LYS A 164 -21.49 6.05 2.13
C LYS A 164 -20.44 5.15 1.47
N SER A 165 -19.36 5.72 0.96
CA SER A 165 -18.32 4.96 0.27
C SER A 165 -16.93 5.52 0.54
N LEU A 166 -15.96 4.63 0.44
CA LEU A 166 -14.54 4.90 0.48
C LEU A 166 -13.96 4.56 -0.88
N LYS A 167 -13.30 5.52 -1.53
CA LYS A 167 -12.63 5.30 -2.81
C LYS A 167 -11.13 5.44 -2.66
N ALA A 168 -10.38 4.57 -3.30
CA ALA A 168 -8.95 4.70 -3.47
C ALA A 168 -8.64 4.97 -4.95
N VAL A 169 -7.81 5.96 -5.23
CA VAL A 169 -7.45 6.35 -6.60
C VAL A 169 -5.94 6.58 -6.69
N ALA A 170 -5.32 6.05 -7.71
CA ALA A 170 -3.93 6.30 -8.03
C ALA A 170 -3.75 6.52 -9.53
N THR A 171 -2.82 7.38 -9.91
CA THR A 171 -2.44 7.63 -11.30
C THR A 171 -1.01 8.14 -11.41
N ASP A 172 -0.35 7.80 -12.50
CA ASP A 172 0.96 8.35 -12.89
C ASP A 172 0.86 9.30 -14.11
N GLY A 173 -0.37 9.57 -14.58
CA GLY A 173 -0.65 10.37 -15.77
C GLY A 173 -0.70 9.57 -17.07
N HIS A 174 -0.35 8.27 -17.05
CA HIS A 174 -0.45 7.35 -18.19
C HIS A 174 -1.47 6.25 -17.98
N ARG A 175 -1.76 5.95 -16.72
CA ARG A 175 -2.76 4.99 -16.27
C ARG A 175 -3.41 5.50 -15.00
N LEU A 176 -4.57 4.97 -14.70
CA LEU A 176 -5.34 5.26 -13.49
C LEU A 176 -5.95 3.97 -12.96
N ALA A 177 -5.91 3.79 -11.65
CA ALA A 177 -6.64 2.75 -10.95
C ALA A 177 -7.56 3.38 -9.91
N MET A 178 -8.82 2.99 -9.89
CA MET A 178 -9.82 3.40 -8.91
C MET A 178 -10.56 2.18 -8.39
N ALA A 179 -10.74 2.11 -7.09
CA ALA A 179 -11.56 1.10 -6.44
C ALA A 179 -12.44 1.76 -5.37
N GLU A 180 -13.65 1.24 -5.20
CA GLU A 180 -14.66 1.76 -4.28
C GLU A 180 -15.21 0.65 -3.40
N ALA A 181 -15.41 0.96 -2.11
CA ALA A 181 -16.07 0.08 -1.16
C ALA A 181 -17.14 0.84 -0.36
N PRO A 182 -18.26 0.21 0.00
CA PRO A 182 -19.28 0.84 0.83
C PRO A 182 -18.79 1.03 2.27
N ILE A 183 -19.28 2.10 2.92
CA ILE A 183 -19.09 2.36 4.35
C ILE A 183 -20.48 2.35 5.01
N PRO A 184 -20.94 1.24 5.60
CA PRO A 184 -22.28 1.13 6.16
C PRO A 184 -22.58 2.15 7.27
N GLY A 185 -21.57 2.51 8.07
CA GLY A 185 -21.70 3.49 9.16
C GLY A 185 -21.60 4.95 8.72
N GLY A 186 -21.16 5.19 7.47
CA GLY A 186 -20.87 6.53 6.96
C GLY A 186 -19.68 7.22 7.64
N ALA A 187 -19.21 8.31 7.05
CA ALA A 187 -18.12 9.15 7.59
C ALA A 187 -18.51 10.64 7.68
N GLY A 188 -19.80 10.93 7.74
CA GLY A 188 -20.37 12.27 7.65
C GLY A 188 -20.77 12.66 6.24
N GLU A 189 -21.40 13.82 6.08
CA GLU A 189 -21.94 14.27 4.78
C GLU A 189 -20.85 14.86 3.85
N GLU A 190 -19.75 15.32 4.42
CA GLU A 190 -18.68 15.98 3.69
C GLU A 190 -17.73 14.96 3.04
N VAL A 191 -17.47 15.12 1.76
CA VAL A 191 -16.45 14.32 1.04
C VAL A 191 -15.07 14.88 1.34
N ARG A 192 -14.18 14.04 1.86
CA ARG A 192 -12.79 14.38 2.17
C ARG A 192 -11.84 13.69 1.23
N GLN A 193 -10.91 14.44 0.67
CA GLN A 193 -9.85 13.93 -0.20
C GLN A 193 -8.51 13.97 0.55
N LEU A 194 -7.92 12.80 0.75
CA LEU A 194 -6.70 12.61 1.54
C LEU A 194 -5.64 11.98 0.64
N ILE A 195 -4.52 12.68 0.41
CA ILE A 195 -3.42 12.13 -0.40
C ILE A 195 -2.40 11.50 0.56
N ILE A 196 -2.31 10.19 0.52
CA ILE A 196 -1.45 9.39 1.39
C ILE A 196 -0.12 9.13 0.68
N PRO A 197 1.04 9.51 1.26
CA PRO A 197 2.33 9.27 0.64
C PRO A 197 2.61 7.76 0.50
N ARG A 198 3.39 7.37 -0.51
CA ARG A 198 3.71 5.98 -0.85
C ARG A 198 4.12 5.12 0.36
N LYS A 199 4.98 5.65 1.23
CA LYS A 199 5.41 4.93 2.44
C LYS A 199 4.23 4.67 3.38
N GLY A 200 3.38 5.66 3.59
CA GLY A 200 2.14 5.52 4.37
C GLY A 200 1.22 4.45 3.79
N VAL A 201 1.02 4.45 2.46
CA VAL A 201 0.21 3.43 1.75
C VAL A 201 0.75 2.02 2.00
N ALA A 202 2.08 1.83 1.90
CA ALA A 202 2.71 0.53 2.13
C ALA A 202 2.51 0.03 3.58
N GLU A 203 2.66 0.92 4.56
CA GLU A 203 2.47 0.58 5.97
C GLU A 203 0.98 0.34 6.30
N MET A 204 0.05 1.13 5.72
CA MET A 204 -1.39 0.89 5.85
C MET A 204 -1.80 -0.48 5.29
N LEU A 205 -1.28 -0.83 4.10
CA LEU A 205 -1.53 -2.14 3.51
C LEU A 205 -1.00 -3.27 4.39
N ARG A 206 0.22 -3.13 4.92
CA ARG A 206 0.82 -4.11 5.81
C ARG A 206 -0.02 -4.30 7.07
N LEU A 207 -0.42 -3.21 7.72
CA LEU A 207 -1.24 -3.25 8.93
C LEU A 207 -2.61 -3.91 8.65
N ALA A 208 -3.29 -3.50 7.59
CA ALA A 208 -4.59 -4.04 7.20
C ALA A 208 -4.53 -5.53 6.81
N SER A 209 -3.40 -5.97 6.19
CA SER A 209 -3.21 -7.38 5.80
C SER A 209 -2.91 -8.30 6.98
N GLN A 210 -2.31 -7.77 8.05
CA GLN A 210 -1.90 -8.55 9.22
C GLN A 210 -2.99 -8.64 10.27
N SER A 211 -3.89 -7.66 10.35
CA SER A 211 -4.87 -7.60 11.44
C SER A 211 -5.91 -8.73 11.37
N GLY A 212 -6.37 -9.10 10.17
CA GLY A 212 -7.48 -10.04 10.01
C GLY A 212 -8.81 -9.58 10.63
N GLU A 213 -8.83 -8.41 11.27
CA GLU A 213 -9.93 -7.81 12.02
C GLU A 213 -10.38 -6.51 11.35
N ALA A 214 -11.51 -5.98 11.84
CA ALA A 214 -11.96 -4.64 11.45
C ALA A 214 -10.92 -3.58 11.83
N VAL A 215 -10.77 -2.57 10.99
CA VAL A 215 -9.86 -1.44 11.25
C VAL A 215 -10.66 -0.16 11.38
N THR A 216 -10.23 0.73 12.27
CA THR A 216 -10.78 2.09 12.35
C THR A 216 -9.88 3.04 11.60
N LEU A 217 -10.47 3.73 10.63
CA LEU A 217 -9.82 4.80 9.88
C LEU A 217 -10.33 6.13 10.41
N SER A 218 -9.44 6.97 10.87
CA SER A 218 -9.77 8.32 11.35
C SER A 218 -8.75 9.33 10.84
N GLY A 219 -9.07 10.60 10.89
CA GLY A 219 -8.12 11.59 10.41
C GLY A 219 -8.58 13.03 10.52
N SER A 220 -7.69 13.92 10.09
CA SER A 220 -7.84 15.37 10.01
C SER A 220 -7.45 15.86 8.61
N ALA A 221 -7.34 17.17 8.44
CA ALA A 221 -6.90 17.76 7.16
C ALA A 221 -5.45 17.39 6.78
N ASN A 222 -4.58 17.05 7.75
CA ASN A 222 -3.14 16.86 7.53
C ASN A 222 -2.60 15.49 7.98
N GLN A 223 -3.43 14.66 8.60
CA GLN A 223 -3.03 13.34 9.09
C GLN A 223 -4.16 12.33 8.93
N ILE A 224 -3.77 11.08 8.67
CA ILE A 224 -4.66 9.92 8.71
C ILE A 224 -4.13 8.91 9.72
N ARG A 225 -5.03 8.26 10.44
CA ARG A 225 -4.73 7.23 11.43
C ARG A 225 -5.50 5.95 11.12
N VAL A 226 -4.82 4.83 11.24
CA VAL A 226 -5.40 3.49 11.15
C VAL A 226 -5.17 2.77 12.47
N LEU A 227 -6.24 2.29 13.08
CA LEU A 227 -6.21 1.46 14.28
C LEU A 227 -6.60 0.03 13.91
N ALA A 228 -5.80 -0.95 14.34
CA ALA A 228 -6.06 -2.37 14.17
C ALA A 228 -5.66 -3.11 15.45
N GLY A 229 -6.62 -3.51 16.27
CA GLY A 229 -6.36 -4.10 17.58
C GLY A 229 -5.47 -3.19 18.45
N LYS A 230 -4.33 -3.71 18.87
CA LYS A 230 -3.32 -2.99 19.68
C LYS A 230 -2.27 -2.22 18.85
N GLN A 231 -2.47 -2.10 17.55
CA GLN A 231 -1.57 -1.37 16.65
C GLN A 231 -2.22 -0.08 16.15
N ALA A 232 -1.44 0.99 16.07
CA ALA A 232 -1.84 2.27 15.50
C ALA A 232 -0.78 2.73 14.48
N LEU A 233 -1.24 3.22 13.35
CA LEU A 233 -0.41 3.85 12.32
C LEU A 233 -0.94 5.25 12.07
N THR A 234 -0.09 6.26 12.19
CA THR A 234 -0.40 7.66 11.85
C THR A 234 0.48 8.09 10.69
N VAL A 235 -0.10 8.72 9.68
CA VAL A 235 0.59 9.15 8.47
C VAL A 235 0.27 10.61 8.21
N LYS A 236 1.29 11.45 7.99
CA LYS A 236 1.11 12.81 7.46
C LYS A 236 0.67 12.74 6.01
N LEU A 237 -0.32 13.54 5.66
CA LEU A 237 -0.83 13.65 4.31
C LEU A 237 0.06 14.52 3.44
N VAL A 238 0.03 14.29 2.14
CA VAL A 238 0.68 15.13 1.14
C VAL A 238 -0.20 16.35 0.90
N ASP A 239 0.37 17.55 1.06
CA ASP A 239 -0.31 18.79 0.70
C ASP A 239 -0.54 18.86 -0.80
N GLY A 240 -1.71 19.32 -1.22
CA GLY A 240 -2.00 19.52 -2.63
C GLY A 240 -3.41 19.09 -3.02
N LYS A 241 -3.71 19.27 -4.30
CA LYS A 241 -4.99 18.86 -4.89
C LYS A 241 -4.77 17.74 -5.88
N PHE A 242 -5.42 16.62 -5.67
CA PHE A 242 -5.41 15.52 -6.64
C PHE A 242 -6.17 15.94 -7.91
N PRO A 243 -5.74 15.51 -9.11
CA PRO A 243 -6.44 15.82 -10.35
C PRO A 243 -7.89 15.31 -10.34
N ASP A 244 -8.76 15.97 -11.12
CA ASP A 244 -10.13 15.51 -11.33
C ASP A 244 -10.10 14.20 -12.16
N TYR A 245 -9.98 13.09 -11.48
CA TYR A 245 -9.82 11.76 -12.06
C TYR A 245 -11.09 11.27 -12.76
N GLU A 246 -12.26 11.76 -12.37
CA GLU A 246 -13.52 11.32 -12.98
C GLU A 246 -13.64 11.69 -14.46
N ARG A 247 -12.96 12.78 -14.88
CA ARG A 247 -12.90 13.20 -16.28
C ARG A 247 -12.04 12.30 -17.15
N VAL A 248 -11.12 11.56 -16.55
CA VAL A 248 -10.21 10.68 -17.27
C VAL A 248 -10.84 9.31 -17.53
N ILE A 249 -11.83 8.91 -16.73
CA ILE A 249 -12.53 7.64 -16.89
C ILE A 249 -13.44 7.68 -18.12
N PRO A 250 -13.19 6.84 -19.15
CA PRO A 250 -14.02 6.79 -20.34
C PRO A 250 -15.46 6.40 -20.01
N ARG A 251 -16.44 7.15 -20.55
CA ARG A 251 -17.87 6.90 -20.30
C ARG A 251 -18.61 6.28 -21.49
N ASN A 252 -18.02 6.36 -22.69
CA ASN A 252 -18.71 6.07 -23.95
C ASN A 252 -17.96 5.04 -24.81
N GLY A 253 -17.32 4.06 -24.20
CA GLY A 253 -16.73 2.95 -24.97
C GLY A 253 -17.81 2.09 -25.60
N ASP A 254 -17.93 2.16 -26.93
CA ASP A 254 -18.92 1.41 -27.72
C ASP A 254 -18.42 0.00 -28.13
N LYS A 255 -17.11 -0.20 -28.05
CA LYS A 255 -16.45 -1.49 -28.35
C LYS A 255 -16.19 -2.23 -27.05
N LEU A 256 -17.08 -3.16 -26.76
CA LEU A 256 -16.99 -4.01 -25.57
C LEU A 256 -16.34 -5.34 -25.93
N ILE A 257 -15.25 -5.66 -25.30
CA ILE A 257 -14.48 -6.89 -25.47
C ILE A 257 -14.49 -7.66 -24.16
N LEU A 258 -14.89 -8.92 -24.20
CA LEU A 258 -14.75 -9.85 -23.08
C LEU A 258 -13.67 -10.87 -23.41
N SER A 259 -12.78 -11.11 -22.46
CA SER A 259 -11.68 -12.05 -22.61
C SER A 259 -11.44 -12.84 -21.32
N ASN A 260 -10.88 -14.04 -21.44
CA ASN A 260 -10.40 -14.77 -20.28
C ASN A 260 -9.16 -14.09 -19.72
N ARG A 261 -9.20 -13.68 -18.46
CA ARG A 261 -8.14 -12.91 -17.79
C ARG A 261 -6.79 -13.63 -17.81
N GLU A 262 -6.75 -14.93 -17.43
CA GLU A 262 -5.50 -15.68 -17.32
C GLU A 262 -4.88 -15.94 -18.70
N GLN A 263 -5.69 -16.25 -19.72
CA GLN A 263 -5.21 -16.45 -21.08
C GLN A 263 -4.64 -15.16 -21.65
N THR A 264 -5.35 -14.03 -21.49
CA THR A 264 -4.90 -12.72 -21.95
C THR A 264 -3.61 -12.31 -21.24
N LYS A 265 -3.55 -12.49 -19.92
CA LYS A 265 -2.35 -12.19 -19.12
C LYS A 265 -1.15 -13.02 -19.59
N ALA A 266 -1.32 -14.33 -19.74
CA ALA A 266 -0.25 -15.24 -20.18
C ALA A 266 0.26 -14.89 -21.58
N ALA A 267 -0.63 -14.58 -22.54
CA ALA A 267 -0.26 -14.15 -23.88
C ALA A 267 0.51 -12.83 -23.87
N LEU A 268 0.01 -11.82 -23.14
CA LEU A 268 0.72 -10.54 -23.00
C LEU A 268 2.07 -10.69 -22.28
N GLN A 269 2.19 -11.60 -21.32
CA GLN A 269 3.48 -11.90 -20.67
C GLN A 269 4.50 -12.45 -21.68
N ARG A 270 4.10 -13.42 -22.52
CA ARG A 270 4.98 -13.98 -23.54
C ARG A 270 5.35 -12.94 -24.60
N THR A 271 4.35 -12.20 -25.11
CA THR A 271 4.59 -11.13 -26.09
C THR A 271 5.54 -10.05 -25.53
N SER A 272 5.41 -9.72 -24.24
CA SER A 272 6.23 -8.70 -23.58
C SER A 272 7.73 -9.00 -23.54
N ILE A 273 8.14 -10.27 -23.72
CA ILE A 273 9.55 -10.69 -23.69
C ILE A 273 10.35 -9.98 -24.77
N LEU A 274 9.79 -9.83 -25.97
CA LEU A 274 10.45 -9.16 -27.10
C LEU A 274 9.94 -7.72 -27.32
N SER A 275 9.31 -7.13 -26.32
CA SER A 275 8.95 -5.71 -26.37
C SER A 275 10.18 -4.83 -26.13
N ASN A 276 10.17 -3.61 -26.71
CA ASN A 276 11.21 -2.61 -26.43
C ASN A 276 11.36 -2.38 -24.92
N GLU A 277 12.56 -2.51 -24.36
CA GLU A 277 12.80 -2.44 -22.90
C GLU A 277 12.40 -1.10 -22.27
N LYS A 278 12.54 0.01 -23.00
CA LYS A 278 12.26 1.34 -22.50
C LYS A 278 10.79 1.71 -22.58
N PHE A 279 10.13 1.39 -23.69
CA PHE A 279 8.76 1.83 -23.97
C PHE A 279 7.72 0.76 -23.69
N ARG A 280 8.12 -0.53 -23.65
CA ARG A 280 7.25 -1.67 -23.37
C ARG A 280 5.99 -1.70 -24.23
N GLY A 281 6.13 -1.30 -25.52
CA GLY A 281 4.99 -1.21 -26.43
C GLY A 281 4.45 -2.58 -26.85
N VAL A 282 3.13 -2.74 -26.88
CA VAL A 282 2.39 -3.84 -27.47
C VAL A 282 1.31 -3.29 -28.38
N ARG A 283 1.18 -3.83 -29.58
CA ARG A 283 0.09 -3.54 -30.51
C ARG A 283 -1.00 -4.58 -30.35
N LEU A 284 -2.20 -4.13 -30.15
CA LEU A 284 -3.40 -4.94 -29.99
C LEU A 284 -4.32 -4.74 -31.22
N ASN A 285 -4.54 -5.80 -31.98
CA ASN A 285 -5.45 -5.82 -33.10
C ASN A 285 -6.70 -6.63 -32.72
N PHE A 286 -7.80 -5.94 -32.52
CA PHE A 286 -9.10 -6.53 -32.22
C PHE A 286 -9.85 -6.80 -33.52
N SER A 287 -10.35 -7.99 -33.67
CA SER A 287 -11.22 -8.40 -34.77
C SER A 287 -12.31 -9.34 -34.25
N LYS A 288 -13.25 -9.71 -35.09
CA LYS A 288 -14.38 -10.55 -34.69
C LYS A 288 -13.89 -11.88 -34.12
N GLY A 289 -14.09 -12.10 -32.83
CA GLY A 289 -13.71 -13.29 -32.10
C GLY A 289 -12.23 -13.44 -31.77
N ALA A 290 -11.35 -12.51 -32.18
CA ALA A 290 -9.91 -12.64 -32.01
C ALA A 290 -9.23 -11.33 -31.61
N LEU A 291 -8.24 -11.44 -30.73
CA LEU A 291 -7.28 -10.40 -30.38
C LEU A 291 -5.89 -10.89 -30.75
N LYS A 292 -5.20 -10.17 -31.63
CA LYS A 292 -3.79 -10.40 -31.93
C LYS A 292 -2.95 -9.38 -31.15
N ALA A 293 -2.05 -9.86 -30.31
CA ALA A 293 -1.06 -9.05 -29.59
C ALA A 293 0.29 -9.21 -30.27
N SER A 294 0.94 -8.11 -30.66
CA SER A 294 2.26 -8.15 -31.30
C SER A 294 3.20 -7.09 -30.71
N THR A 295 4.49 -7.43 -30.68
CA THR A 295 5.58 -6.53 -30.28
C THR A 295 6.76 -6.71 -31.21
N HIS A 296 7.57 -5.67 -31.29
CA HIS A 296 8.89 -5.73 -31.94
C HIS A 296 9.89 -4.87 -31.13
N ASN A 297 11.15 -5.21 -31.21
CA ASN A 297 12.25 -4.48 -30.58
C ASN A 297 13.20 -3.86 -31.64
N PRO A 298 14.13 -3.01 -31.24
CA PRO A 298 15.11 -2.43 -32.14
C PRO A 298 16.05 -3.45 -32.80
N GLU A 299 16.20 -4.62 -32.20
CA GLU A 299 16.99 -5.75 -32.70
C GLU A 299 16.27 -6.53 -33.81
N GLN A 300 15.06 -6.09 -34.21
CA GLN A 300 14.20 -6.72 -35.22
C GLN A 300 13.65 -8.10 -34.79
N GLU A 301 13.57 -8.35 -33.50
CA GLU A 301 12.89 -9.52 -32.98
C GLU A 301 11.40 -9.21 -32.80
N GLU A 302 10.55 -10.19 -33.04
CA GLU A 302 9.10 -10.05 -33.03
C GLU A 302 8.43 -11.16 -32.21
N ALA A 303 7.36 -10.83 -31.53
CA ALA A 303 6.47 -11.80 -30.91
C ALA A 303 5.02 -11.51 -31.27
N GLU A 304 4.28 -12.57 -31.58
CA GLU A 304 2.85 -12.51 -31.86
C GLU A 304 2.11 -13.58 -31.08
N GLU A 305 0.95 -13.23 -30.56
CA GLU A 305 0.03 -14.12 -29.84
C GLU A 305 -1.40 -13.84 -30.28
N ASP A 306 -2.14 -14.92 -30.57
CA ASP A 306 -3.56 -14.87 -30.87
C ASP A 306 -4.37 -15.32 -29.64
N ILE A 307 -5.39 -14.55 -29.28
CA ILE A 307 -6.23 -14.76 -28.10
C ILE A 307 -7.68 -14.78 -28.54
N GLU A 308 -8.42 -15.81 -28.17
CA GLU A 308 -9.87 -15.85 -28.37
C GLU A 308 -10.57 -14.85 -27.45
N ILE A 309 -11.46 -14.04 -28.03
CA ILE A 309 -12.23 -13.01 -27.30
C ILE A 309 -13.70 -13.00 -27.76
N GLU A 310 -14.56 -12.51 -26.89
CA GLU A 310 -15.94 -12.19 -27.26
C GLU A 310 -15.99 -10.72 -27.75
N TYR A 311 -15.92 -10.55 -29.06
CA TYR A 311 -16.02 -9.25 -29.73
C TYR A 311 -16.68 -9.40 -31.09
N GLN A 312 -17.61 -8.50 -31.42
CA GLN A 312 -18.36 -8.53 -32.66
C GLN A 312 -18.31 -7.19 -33.43
N GLY A 313 -17.53 -6.23 -32.91
CA GLY A 313 -17.41 -4.90 -33.52
C GLY A 313 -16.46 -4.85 -34.73
N GLU A 314 -16.28 -3.64 -35.25
CA GLU A 314 -15.34 -3.38 -36.33
C GLU A 314 -13.90 -3.56 -35.90
N PRO A 315 -12.99 -3.95 -36.81
CA PRO A 315 -11.56 -4.08 -36.50
C PRO A 315 -10.98 -2.80 -35.91
N LEU A 316 -10.16 -2.96 -34.87
CA LEU A 316 -9.50 -1.84 -34.19
C LEU A 316 -8.05 -2.21 -33.86
N GLU A 317 -7.11 -1.33 -34.25
CA GLU A 317 -5.71 -1.43 -33.86
C GLU A 317 -5.36 -0.31 -32.90
N ILE A 318 -4.71 -0.66 -31.79
CA ILE A 318 -4.30 0.32 -30.75
C ILE A 318 -3.04 -0.17 -30.02
N GLY A 319 -2.14 0.78 -29.69
CA GLY A 319 -0.91 0.50 -28.96
C GLY A 319 -1.03 0.83 -27.48
N PHE A 320 -0.40 0.00 -26.63
CA PHE A 320 -0.33 0.23 -25.19
C PHE A 320 1.06 -0.12 -24.63
N ASN A 321 1.34 0.37 -23.44
CA ASN A 321 2.41 -0.17 -22.62
C ASN A 321 1.94 -1.50 -22.02
N VAL A 322 2.59 -2.60 -22.38
CA VAL A 322 2.20 -3.95 -21.95
C VAL A 322 2.28 -4.13 -20.43
N SER A 323 3.22 -3.46 -19.77
CA SER A 323 3.35 -3.52 -18.31
C SER A 323 2.12 -2.94 -17.60
N TYR A 324 1.53 -1.87 -18.14
CA TYR A 324 0.32 -1.28 -17.57
C TYR A 324 -0.90 -2.21 -17.69
N LEU A 325 -1.01 -2.92 -18.81
CA LEU A 325 -2.06 -3.93 -18.99
C LEU A 325 -1.85 -5.11 -18.03
N LEU A 326 -0.63 -5.58 -17.90
CA LEU A 326 -0.28 -6.70 -17.01
C LEU A 326 -0.52 -6.34 -15.53
N ASP A 327 -0.23 -5.12 -15.12
CA ASP A 327 -0.49 -4.67 -13.74
C ASP A 327 -1.99 -4.72 -13.42
N VAL A 328 -2.85 -4.29 -14.34
CA VAL A 328 -4.30 -4.38 -14.19
C VAL A 328 -4.76 -5.84 -14.11
N LEU A 329 -4.29 -6.70 -15.04
CA LEU A 329 -4.66 -8.11 -15.07
C LEU A 329 -4.18 -8.89 -13.84
N ASN A 330 -3.11 -8.41 -13.17
CA ASN A 330 -2.60 -9.00 -11.93
C ASN A 330 -3.50 -8.73 -10.72
N VAL A 331 -4.17 -7.59 -10.66
CA VAL A 331 -5.01 -7.21 -9.51
C VAL A 331 -6.47 -7.58 -9.66
N LEU A 332 -6.93 -7.82 -10.89
CA LEU A 332 -8.29 -8.32 -11.13
C LEU A 332 -8.45 -9.73 -10.59
N GLY A 333 -9.51 -9.96 -9.81
CA GLY A 333 -9.84 -11.28 -9.23
C GLY A 333 -10.81 -12.12 -10.05
N SER A 334 -11.38 -11.57 -11.13
CA SER A 334 -12.40 -12.24 -11.96
C SER A 334 -11.78 -13.18 -13.00
N GLU A 335 -12.56 -14.17 -13.43
CA GLU A 335 -12.20 -15.05 -14.56
C GLU A 335 -12.21 -14.31 -15.90
N LYS A 336 -13.19 -13.43 -16.10
CA LYS A 336 -13.35 -12.63 -17.33
C LYS A 336 -13.03 -11.17 -17.06
N VAL A 337 -12.31 -10.57 -17.99
CA VAL A 337 -12.03 -9.13 -18.05
C VAL A 337 -12.85 -8.50 -19.15
N GLN A 338 -13.43 -7.34 -18.87
CA GLN A 338 -14.07 -6.46 -19.84
C GLN A 338 -13.16 -5.31 -20.20
N ILE A 339 -12.89 -5.13 -21.48
CA ILE A 339 -12.14 -4.01 -22.04
C ILE A 339 -13.11 -3.16 -22.87
N SER A 340 -13.21 -1.88 -22.56
CA SER A 340 -14.08 -0.92 -23.27
C SER A 340 -13.21 0.07 -24.02
N LEU A 341 -13.43 0.20 -25.33
CA LEU A 341 -12.69 1.08 -26.24
C LEU A 341 -13.68 1.92 -27.07
N SER A 342 -13.22 3.07 -27.56
CA SER A 342 -13.95 3.89 -28.54
C SER A 342 -13.22 3.95 -29.87
N ASP A 343 -11.97 4.41 -29.88
CA ASP A 343 -11.16 4.63 -31.06
C ASP A 343 -9.66 4.40 -30.74
N PRO A 344 -8.75 4.41 -31.74
CA PRO A 344 -7.32 4.12 -31.55
C PRO A 344 -6.56 5.14 -30.69
N ASN A 345 -7.13 6.30 -30.44
CA ASN A 345 -6.48 7.41 -29.70
C ASN A 345 -7.08 7.64 -28.32
N SER A 346 -8.16 6.95 -27.99
CA SER A 346 -8.86 7.08 -26.70
C SER A 346 -8.34 6.07 -25.69
N SER A 347 -8.35 6.46 -24.41
CA SER A 347 -8.00 5.57 -23.31
C SER A 347 -8.91 4.35 -23.24
N CYS A 348 -8.39 3.21 -22.91
CA CYS A 348 -9.21 2.04 -22.61
C CYS A 348 -9.64 2.02 -21.14
N LEU A 349 -10.83 1.50 -20.90
CA LEU A 349 -11.33 1.15 -19.58
C LEU A 349 -11.32 -0.36 -19.42
N ILE A 350 -10.69 -0.85 -18.36
CA ILE A 350 -10.60 -2.27 -18.03
C ILE A 350 -11.29 -2.51 -16.69
N GLN A 351 -12.14 -3.54 -16.61
CA GLN A 351 -12.90 -3.90 -15.41
C GLN A 351 -13.05 -5.43 -15.32
N ALA A 352 -13.38 -5.93 -14.14
CA ALA A 352 -13.93 -7.27 -14.01
C ALA A 352 -15.30 -7.33 -14.70
N ALA A 353 -15.55 -8.38 -15.46
CA ALA A 353 -16.84 -8.50 -16.16
C ALA A 353 -18.00 -8.56 -15.16
N GLY A 354 -18.97 -7.63 -15.32
CA GLY A 354 -20.14 -7.51 -14.44
C GLY A 354 -19.88 -6.80 -13.10
N GLU A 355 -18.70 -6.18 -12.90
CA GLU A 355 -18.36 -5.45 -11.69
C GLU A 355 -17.93 -4.01 -12.03
N GLU A 356 -18.49 -3.02 -11.32
CA GLU A 356 -18.21 -1.62 -11.56
C GLU A 356 -17.42 -0.93 -10.44
N ARG A 357 -17.14 -1.64 -9.35
CA ARG A 357 -16.48 -1.07 -8.15
C ARG A 357 -15.01 -0.77 -8.35
N ALA A 358 -14.35 -1.44 -9.29
CA ALA A 358 -12.98 -1.16 -9.68
C ALA A 358 -12.92 -0.79 -11.16
N LYS A 359 -12.18 0.28 -11.47
CA LYS A 359 -12.01 0.82 -12.82
C LYS A 359 -10.53 1.11 -13.07
N TYR A 360 -10.05 0.62 -14.20
CA TYR A 360 -8.66 0.81 -14.61
C TYR A 360 -8.61 1.45 -15.98
N VAL A 361 -7.93 2.57 -16.06
CA VAL A 361 -7.77 3.31 -17.32
C VAL A 361 -6.31 3.19 -17.76
N VAL A 362 -6.09 2.85 -19.03
CA VAL A 362 -4.76 2.84 -19.64
C VAL A 362 -4.79 3.73 -20.87
N MET A 363 -3.89 4.70 -20.94
CA MET A 363 -3.76 5.57 -22.11
C MET A 363 -3.07 4.83 -23.26
N PRO A 364 -3.54 5.04 -24.50
CA PRO A 364 -2.87 4.49 -25.68
C PRO A 364 -1.50 5.14 -25.90
N MET A 365 -0.63 4.42 -26.57
CA MET A 365 0.65 4.94 -27.05
C MET A 365 0.78 4.75 -28.55
N ARG A 366 1.49 5.66 -29.22
CA ARG A 366 1.84 5.53 -30.63
C ARG A 366 3.04 4.59 -30.73
N LEU A 367 2.90 3.55 -31.55
CA LEU A 367 3.91 2.54 -31.83
C LEU A 367 4.40 2.65 -33.27
#